data_5000292d3a7f84803ab2ba60b818cb93
#
_entry.id   5000292d3a7f84803ab2ba60b818cb93
#
_cell.length_a   1.000
_cell.length_b   1.000
_cell.length_c   1.000
_cell.angle_alpha   90.00
_cell.angle_beta   90.00
_cell.angle_gamma   90.00
#
_symmetry.space_group_name_H-M   'P 1'
#
loop_
_entity.id
_entity.type
_entity.pdbx_description
1 polymer ?
#
loop_
_entity_poly.entity_id
_entity_poly.type
_entity_poly.pdbx_seq_one_letter_code
_entity_poly.pdbx_strand_id
1 'polypeptide(L)'
;MKLKLWRSTVNVVYIPHGANAPISEFKHHVFTEKPTKKMMSDKVSLEMEQMGIDNILAIVPLSSENITCDIDDSHILNLVKTESEEK
;
A
#
# COMPACT_ATOMS: atom_id res chain seq x y z
N MET A 1 21.44 -3.25 10.60
CA MET A 1 21.18 -2.45 9.39
C MET A 1 19.89 -1.67 9.54
N LYS A 2 19.92 -0.41 9.16
CA LYS A 2 18.72 0.43 9.22
C LYS A 2 18.08 0.52 7.86
N LEU A 3 16.80 0.28 7.80
CA LEU A 3 16.00 0.37 6.60
C LEU A 3 15.07 1.58 6.69
N LYS A 4 15.23 2.53 5.77
CA LYS A 4 14.34 3.68 5.68
C LYS A 4 13.17 3.34 4.78
N LEU A 5 11.97 3.40 5.35
CA LEU A 5 10.75 3.13 4.61
C LEU A 5 9.76 4.26 4.84
N TRP A 6 8.80 4.35 3.95
CA TRP A 6 7.72 5.31 4.05
C TRP A 6 6.40 4.56 4.00
N ARG A 7 5.52 4.86 4.94
CA ARG A 7 4.19 4.26 4.95
C ARG A 7 3.17 5.30 4.53
N SER A 8 2.44 5.02 3.46
CA SER A 8 1.39 5.89 2.98
C SER A 8 0.05 5.54 3.61
N THR A 9 -0.80 6.54 3.75
CA THR A 9 -2.19 6.37 4.17
C THR A 9 -3.06 7.04 3.13
N VAL A 10 -3.95 6.25 2.53
CA VAL A 10 -4.86 6.71 1.49
C VAL A 10 -6.27 6.28 1.85
N ASN A 11 -7.21 7.22 1.79
CA ASN A 11 -8.62 6.89 1.96
C ASN A 11 -9.23 6.56 0.60
N VAL A 12 -9.91 5.45 0.49
CA VAL A 12 -10.62 5.05 -0.72
C VAL A 12 -12.09 4.87 -0.39
N VAL A 13 -12.95 5.43 -1.24
CA VAL A 13 -14.40 5.29 -1.11
C VAL A 13 -14.89 4.58 -2.37
N TYR A 14 -15.57 3.48 -2.19
CA TYR A 14 -16.04 2.67 -3.30
C TYR A 14 -17.30 1.91 -2.92
N ILE A 15 -17.97 1.40 -3.94
CA ILE A 15 -19.16 0.55 -3.73
C ILE A 15 -18.74 -0.89 -3.97
N PRO A 16 -18.74 -1.75 -2.94
CA PRO A 16 -18.38 -3.16 -3.12
C PRO A 16 -19.37 -3.89 -4.03
N HIS A 17 -18.92 -4.99 -4.62
CA HIS A 17 -19.79 -5.82 -5.43
C HIS A 17 -20.99 -6.31 -4.60
N GLY A 18 -22.19 -6.16 -5.16
CA GLY A 18 -23.40 -6.59 -4.51
C GLY A 18 -23.92 -5.63 -3.42
N ALA A 19 -23.23 -4.52 -3.17
CA ALA A 19 -23.65 -3.54 -2.19
C ALA A 19 -24.40 -2.40 -2.87
N ASN A 20 -25.28 -1.73 -2.10
CA ASN A 20 -26.06 -0.59 -2.56
C ASN A 20 -25.55 0.74 -2.03
N ALA A 21 -24.53 0.72 -1.19
CA ALA A 21 -24.02 1.92 -0.56
C ALA A 21 -22.48 1.90 -0.56
N PRO A 22 -21.85 3.09 -0.62
CA PRO A 22 -20.39 3.16 -0.59
C PRO A 22 -19.86 2.88 0.81
N ILE A 23 -18.63 2.35 0.84
CA ILE A 23 -17.86 2.21 2.06
C ILE A 23 -16.57 3.00 1.92
N SER A 24 -15.97 3.33 3.05
CA SER A 24 -14.72 4.05 3.13
C SER A 24 -13.68 3.20 3.85
N GLU A 25 -12.51 3.07 3.25
CA GLU A 25 -11.41 2.30 3.84
C GLU A 25 -10.13 3.09 3.80
N PHE A 26 -9.25 2.84 4.77
CA PHE A 26 -7.89 3.34 4.72
C PHE A 26 -6.99 2.24 4.20
N LYS A 27 -6.17 2.59 3.21
CA LYS A 27 -5.19 1.67 2.64
C LYS A 27 -3.79 2.17 2.99
N HIS A 28 -2.93 1.24 3.38
CA HIS A 28 -1.56 1.53 3.74
C HIS A 28 -0.62 0.75 2.83
N HIS A 29 0.39 1.44 2.32
CA HIS A 29 1.41 0.81 1.50
C HIS A 29 2.78 1.31 1.96
N VAL A 30 3.81 0.51 1.69
CA VAL A 30 5.17 0.83 2.09
C VAL A 30 6.00 1.12 0.84
N PHE A 31 6.75 2.20 0.89
CA PHE A 31 7.62 2.64 -0.20
C PHE A 31 9.05 2.75 0.32
N THR A 32 10.02 2.54 -0.57
CA THR A 32 11.43 2.66 -0.25
C THR A 32 11.93 4.10 -0.31
N GLU A 33 11.12 5.00 -0.83
CA GLU A 33 11.40 6.44 -0.87
C GLU A 33 10.11 7.21 -0.59
N LYS A 34 10.23 8.50 -0.28
CA LYS A 34 9.05 9.31 0.03
C LYS A 34 8.12 9.36 -1.19
N PRO A 35 6.90 8.82 -1.08
CA PRO A 35 5.99 8.81 -2.21
C PRO A 35 5.35 10.17 -2.43
N THR A 36 5.07 10.49 -3.68
CA THR A 36 4.22 11.62 -4.03
C THR A 36 2.76 11.20 -3.85
N LYS A 37 1.87 12.17 -3.81
CA LYS A 37 0.43 11.87 -3.72
C LYS A 37 -0.03 11.04 -4.90
N LYS A 38 0.52 11.30 -6.08
CA LYS A 38 0.20 10.52 -7.29
C LYS A 38 0.64 9.07 -7.13
N MET A 39 1.84 8.84 -6.63
CA MET A 39 2.34 7.48 -6.40
C MET A 39 1.44 6.73 -5.43
N MET A 40 1.00 7.38 -4.37
CA MET A 40 0.11 6.79 -3.38
C MET A 40 -1.24 6.42 -3.98
N SER A 41 -1.82 7.32 -4.75
CA SER A 41 -3.11 7.09 -5.42
C SER A 41 -3.02 5.99 -6.46
N ASP A 42 -1.95 5.98 -7.26
CA ASP A 42 -1.75 4.97 -8.30
C ASP A 42 -1.61 3.58 -7.69
N LYS A 43 -0.91 3.49 -6.56
CA LYS A 43 -0.73 2.21 -5.86
C LYS A 43 -2.07 1.64 -5.40
N VAL A 44 -2.92 2.49 -4.80
CA VAL A 44 -4.24 2.08 -4.34
C VAL A 44 -5.14 1.72 -5.53
N SER A 45 -5.10 2.52 -6.59
CA SER A 45 -5.87 2.27 -7.79
C SER A 45 -5.55 0.90 -8.39
N LEU A 46 -4.26 0.58 -8.47
CA LEU A 46 -3.81 -0.71 -8.97
C LEU A 46 -4.29 -1.86 -8.08
N GLU A 47 -4.19 -1.70 -6.77
CA GLU A 47 -4.67 -2.71 -5.82
C GLU A 47 -6.17 -2.96 -5.99
N MET A 48 -6.96 -1.90 -6.08
CA MET A 48 -8.40 -2.02 -6.27
C MET A 48 -8.74 -2.72 -7.59
N GLU A 49 -8.01 -2.39 -8.64
CA GLU A 49 -8.18 -3.02 -9.94
C GLU A 49 -7.88 -4.53 -9.87
N GLN A 50 -6.81 -4.89 -9.18
CA GLN A 50 -6.44 -6.29 -8.99
C GLN A 50 -7.46 -7.07 -8.18
N MET A 51 -8.18 -6.39 -7.28
CA MET A 51 -9.27 -6.98 -6.51
C MET A 51 -10.58 -7.05 -7.29
N GLY A 52 -10.61 -6.53 -8.53
CA GLY A 52 -11.81 -6.52 -9.35
C GLY A 52 -12.83 -5.46 -8.95
N ILE A 53 -12.41 -4.45 -8.20
CA ILE A 53 -13.29 -3.37 -7.77
C ILE A 53 -13.20 -2.25 -8.80
N ASP A 54 -14.30 -1.95 -9.44
CA ASP A 54 -14.35 -0.94 -10.51
C ASP A 54 -15.22 0.28 -10.15
N ASN A 55 -16.00 0.19 -9.08
CA ASN A 55 -16.93 1.25 -8.70
C ASN A 55 -16.31 2.15 -7.64
N ILE A 56 -15.21 2.81 -8.00
CA ILE A 56 -14.45 3.66 -7.10
C ILE A 56 -14.96 5.10 -7.23
N LEU A 57 -15.36 5.67 -6.09
CA LEU A 57 -15.89 7.03 -6.05
C LEU A 57 -14.82 8.07 -5.77
N ALA A 58 -13.86 7.74 -4.92
CA ALA A 58 -12.79 8.66 -4.57
C ALA A 58 -11.56 7.92 -4.06
N ILE A 59 -10.38 8.44 -4.38
CA ILE A 59 -9.11 8.01 -3.82
C ILE A 59 -8.41 9.27 -3.32
N VAL A 60 -8.24 9.37 -2.00
CA VAL A 60 -7.71 10.57 -1.38
C VAL A 60 -6.43 10.23 -0.63
N PRO A 61 -5.25 10.60 -1.18
CA PRO A 61 -4.00 10.43 -0.45
C PRO A 61 -3.95 11.41 0.72
N LEU A 62 -3.71 10.90 1.92
CA LEU A 62 -3.75 11.69 3.14
C LEU A 62 -2.36 12.04 3.63
N SER A 63 -1.50 11.06 3.83
CA SER A 63 -0.20 11.29 4.41
C SER A 63 0.77 10.18 4.09
N SER A 64 2.04 10.48 4.28
CA SER A 64 3.09 9.46 4.31
C SER A 64 3.97 9.77 5.52
N GLU A 65 4.44 8.73 6.18
CA GLU A 65 5.32 8.90 7.33
C GLU A 65 6.57 8.05 7.17
N ASN A 66 7.68 8.58 7.64
CA ASN A 66 8.92 7.84 7.64
C ASN A 66 8.90 6.82 8.77
N ILE A 67 9.16 5.57 8.43
CA ILE A 67 9.34 4.52 9.40
C ILE A 67 10.74 3.94 9.19
N THR A 68 11.57 4.03 10.24
CA THR A 68 12.91 3.49 10.20
C THR A 68 12.94 2.23 11.03
N CYS A 69 13.32 1.12 10.41
CA CYS A 69 13.39 -0.16 11.08
C CYS A 69 14.83 -0.62 11.18
N ASP A 70 15.21 -1.11 12.36
CA ASP A 70 16.48 -1.81 12.53
C ASP A 70 16.25 -3.28 12.20
N ILE A 71 16.90 -3.73 11.15
CA ILE A 71 16.78 -5.12 10.69
C ILE A 71 18.17 -5.71 10.67
N ASP A 72 18.34 -6.91 11.23
CA ASP A 72 19.61 -7.59 11.13
C ASP A 72 19.75 -8.31 9.79
N ASP A 73 20.98 -8.70 9.46
CA ASP A 73 21.27 -9.31 8.16
C ASP A 73 20.51 -10.61 7.95
N SER A 74 20.27 -11.36 9.01
CA SER A 74 19.55 -12.63 8.88
C SER A 74 18.09 -12.43 8.51
N HIS A 75 17.45 -11.37 8.98
CA HIS A 75 16.09 -11.02 8.57
C HIS A 75 16.02 -10.67 7.09
N ILE A 76 17.02 -9.91 6.61
CA ILE A 76 17.07 -9.52 5.20
C ILE A 76 17.23 -10.75 4.32
N LEU A 77 18.12 -11.65 4.71
CA LEU A 77 18.34 -12.89 3.96
C LEU A 77 17.08 -13.75 3.93
N ASN A 78 16.36 -13.82 5.03
CA ASN A 78 15.10 -14.57 5.10
C ASN A 78 14.04 -13.98 4.18
N LEU A 79 13.94 -12.65 4.12
CA LEU A 79 12.97 -12.00 3.23
C LEU A 79 13.29 -12.28 1.77
N VAL A 80 14.57 -12.15 1.39
CA VAL A 80 14.99 -12.44 0.00
C VAL A 80 14.73 -13.90 -0.33
N LYS A 81 15.05 -14.79 0.58
CA LYS A 81 14.87 -16.22 0.38
C LYS A 81 13.39 -16.58 0.22
N THR A 82 12.53 -15.97 1.01
CA THR A 82 11.09 -16.19 0.93
C THR A 82 10.55 -15.75 -0.43
N GLU A 83 10.96 -14.58 -0.89
CA GLU A 83 10.56 -14.09 -2.21
C GLU A 83 11.02 -15.02 -3.32
N SER A 84 12.22 -15.57 -3.20
CA SER A 84 12.74 -16.52 -4.18
C SER A 84 11.92 -17.81 -4.20
N GLU A 85 11.48 -18.27 -3.06
CA GLU A 85 10.69 -19.49 -2.96
C GLU A 85 9.29 -19.34 -3.53
N GLU A 86 8.74 -18.14 -3.50
CA GLU A 86 7.42 -17.86 -4.04
C GLU A 86 7.39 -17.85 -5.57
N LYS A 87 8.54 -17.81 -6.17
CA LYS A 87 8.66 -17.84 -7.63
C LYS A 87 8.71 -19.28 -8.13
#